data_6c990d85fdf5c958ad070a1ac014eceb
#
_entry.id   6c990d85fdf5c958ad070a1ac014eceb
#
_cell.length_a   1.000
_cell.length_b   1.000
_cell.length_c   1.000
_cell.angle_alpha   90.00
_cell.angle_beta   90.00
_cell.angle_gamma   90.00
#
_symmetry.space_group_name_H-M   'P 1'
#
loop_
_entity.id
_entity.type
_entity.pdbx_description
1 polymer ?
#
loop_
_entity_poly.entity_id
_entity_poly.type
_entity_poly.pdbx_seq_one_letter_code
_entity_poly.pdbx_strand_id
1 'polypeptide(L)'
;NLSIRTQLSKRPSKEIEISYPLPKGESIVPTITGAYLLGYDIIRIVSKSPISIADRESVRGSMRRLVGMEIIDEDATNISVQFLLDETSVNPQNILKRMSSIALGMFTDVVSSLESGDKTNLETISNRDAEINRQYFLLVRLIRSTIMDTRLAGIFNLENIDILDYRIAANTLEIAGDTVVELAESLIKSNLSKTELKKLHGFTKDMAEIQSKSIDSFISNDRSLAINAITLQRNNFAKISKIRSSLENKKQISLALFDLIYMF
;
A
#
# COMPACT_ATOMS: atom_id res chain seq x y z
N ASN A 1 -24.67 16.41 40.09
CA ASN A 1 -24.10 15.86 38.82
C ASN A 1 -22.57 16.02 38.89
N LEU A 2 -21.86 15.00 39.42
CA LEU A 2 -20.41 14.90 39.26
C LEU A 2 -20.11 14.33 37.88
N SER A 3 -19.71 15.17 36.92
CA SER A 3 -19.13 14.69 35.70
C SER A 3 -17.66 14.28 35.96
N ILE A 4 -17.44 13.00 36.19
CA ILE A 4 -16.10 12.41 36.21
C ILE A 4 -15.63 12.43 34.75
N ARG A 5 -14.90 13.49 34.37
CA ARG A 5 -14.04 13.44 33.18
C ARG A 5 -12.85 12.54 33.54
N THR A 6 -13.00 11.25 33.26
CA THR A 6 -11.84 10.35 33.18
C THR A 6 -10.98 10.88 32.03
N GLN A 7 -9.91 11.62 32.35
CA GLN A 7 -8.81 11.80 31.42
C GLN A 7 -8.23 10.40 31.17
N LEU A 8 -8.66 9.78 30.08
CA LEU A 8 -8.08 8.54 29.60
C LEU A 8 -6.60 8.84 29.30
N SER A 9 -5.72 8.35 30.16
CA SER A 9 -4.27 8.55 30.00
C SER A 9 -3.81 7.94 28.68
N LYS A 10 -2.96 8.69 27.95
CA LYS A 10 -2.29 8.19 26.75
C LYS A 10 -1.58 6.88 27.12
N ARG A 11 -1.61 5.85 26.24
CA ARG A 11 -0.86 4.61 26.48
C ARG A 11 0.62 4.93 26.74
N PRO A 12 1.33 4.17 27.58
CA PRO A 12 2.76 4.34 27.77
C PRO A 12 3.49 4.13 26.43
N SER A 13 4.54 4.95 26.20
CA SER A 13 5.40 4.84 25.01
C SER A 13 6.07 3.47 24.97
N LYS A 14 6.04 2.82 23.83
CA LYS A 14 6.64 1.50 23.60
C LYS A 14 8.02 1.68 22.97
N GLU A 15 9.06 1.23 23.66
CA GLU A 15 10.45 1.37 23.21
C GLU A 15 11.08 0.03 22.86
N ILE A 16 12.05 0.04 21.93
CA ILE A 16 12.90 -1.10 21.61
C ILE A 16 14.34 -0.63 21.40
N GLU A 17 15.29 -1.43 21.86
CA GLU A 17 16.71 -1.26 21.61
C GLU A 17 17.19 -2.33 20.63
N ILE A 18 17.90 -1.90 19.59
CA ILE A 18 18.50 -2.73 18.56
C ILE A 18 20.02 -2.65 18.73
N SER A 19 20.63 -3.77 19.11
CA SER A 19 22.09 -3.87 19.21
C SER A 19 22.73 -3.88 17.82
N TYR A 20 23.74 -3.04 17.59
CA TYR A 20 24.50 -3.00 16.35
C TYR A 20 25.97 -3.44 16.62
N PRO A 21 26.64 -4.18 15.71
CA PRO A 21 26.13 -4.62 14.40
C PRO A 21 25.04 -5.70 14.54
N LEU A 22 24.16 -5.74 13.51
CA LEU A 22 23.12 -6.76 13.44
C LEU A 22 23.71 -8.16 13.21
N PRO A 23 22.97 -9.23 13.59
CA PRO A 23 23.33 -10.59 13.25
C PRO A 23 23.56 -10.78 11.74
N LYS A 24 24.42 -11.77 11.39
CA LYS A 24 24.71 -12.07 9.99
C LYS A 24 23.44 -12.44 9.22
N GLY A 25 23.20 -11.74 8.12
CA GLY A 25 22.01 -11.92 7.26
C GLY A 25 20.85 -10.99 7.58
N GLU A 26 20.90 -10.23 8.68
CA GLU A 26 19.94 -9.18 8.98
C GLU A 26 20.40 -7.83 8.44
N SER A 27 19.44 -6.93 8.18
CA SER A 27 19.73 -5.58 7.74
C SER A 27 18.90 -4.57 8.52
N ILE A 28 19.42 -3.33 8.64
CA ILE A 28 18.84 -2.30 9.50
C ILE A 28 17.45 -1.85 9.03
N VAL A 29 17.21 -1.80 7.73
CA VAL A 29 15.96 -1.30 7.15
C VAL A 29 14.75 -2.18 7.49
N PRO A 30 14.76 -3.52 7.24
CA PRO A 30 13.68 -4.41 7.66
C PRO A 30 13.47 -4.42 9.19
N THR A 31 14.54 -4.30 9.96
CA THR A 31 14.46 -4.31 11.43
C THR A 31 13.72 -3.08 11.94
N ILE A 32 14.06 -1.88 11.46
CA ILE A 32 13.34 -0.64 11.79
C ILE A 32 11.90 -0.69 11.29
N THR A 33 11.68 -1.16 10.06
CA THR A 33 10.33 -1.28 9.49
C THR A 33 9.47 -2.24 10.32
N GLY A 34 10.02 -3.38 10.73
CA GLY A 34 9.34 -4.33 11.61
C GLY A 34 8.97 -3.71 12.96
N ALA A 35 9.88 -3.00 13.59
CA ALA A 35 9.62 -2.29 14.85
C ALA A 35 8.53 -1.22 14.69
N TYR A 36 8.56 -0.44 13.59
CA TYR A 36 7.51 0.52 13.26
C TYR A 36 6.14 -0.14 13.12
N LEU A 37 6.04 -1.22 12.35
CA LEU A 37 4.81 -1.97 12.13
C LEU A 37 4.28 -2.64 13.40
N LEU A 38 5.16 -3.02 14.33
CA LEU A 38 4.82 -3.55 15.64
C LEU A 38 4.38 -2.47 16.65
N GLY A 39 4.36 -1.20 16.23
CA GLY A 39 3.88 -0.09 17.02
C GLY A 39 4.86 0.39 18.08
N TYR A 40 6.17 0.18 17.90
CA TYR A 40 7.17 0.83 18.75
C TYR A 40 7.22 2.33 18.45
N ASP A 41 7.19 3.13 19.51
CA ASP A 41 7.18 4.59 19.42
C ASP A 41 8.59 5.16 19.41
N ILE A 42 9.54 4.47 20.07
CA ILE A 42 10.96 4.82 20.10
C ILE A 42 11.77 3.58 19.71
N ILE A 43 12.69 3.75 18.77
CA ILE A 43 13.62 2.70 18.33
C ILE A 43 15.04 3.26 18.54
N ARG A 44 15.81 2.61 19.41
CA ARG A 44 17.20 2.99 19.71
C ARG A 44 18.14 1.97 19.09
N ILE A 45 19.05 2.42 18.23
CA ILE A 45 20.11 1.61 17.66
C ILE A 45 21.36 1.94 18.45
N VAL A 46 21.93 0.96 19.12
CA VAL A 46 23.05 1.14 20.05
C VAL A 46 24.23 0.27 19.63
N SER A 47 25.44 0.84 19.61
CA SER A 47 26.65 0.17 19.20
C SER A 47 27.82 0.46 20.16
N LYS A 48 28.76 -0.49 20.28
CA LYS A 48 30.05 -0.30 20.96
C LYS A 48 31.12 0.35 20.07
N SER A 49 30.89 0.38 18.75
CA SER A 49 31.77 0.95 17.75
C SER A 49 30.97 1.85 16.81
N PRO A 50 31.62 2.75 16.07
CA PRO A 50 30.90 3.64 15.14
C PRO A 50 30.01 2.86 14.15
N ILE A 51 28.75 3.29 14.03
CA ILE A 51 27.81 2.76 13.03
C ILE A 51 28.29 3.19 11.64
N SER A 52 28.27 2.26 10.67
CA SER A 52 28.75 2.53 9.32
C SER A 52 27.99 3.68 8.65
N ILE A 53 28.64 4.44 7.77
CA ILE A 53 28.02 5.52 7.00
C ILE A 53 26.85 4.95 6.16
N ALA A 54 27.03 3.79 5.55
CA ALA A 54 26.00 3.15 4.73
C ALA A 54 24.73 2.83 5.54
N ASP A 55 24.89 2.30 6.76
CA ASP A 55 23.73 1.99 7.60
C ASP A 55 23.05 3.26 8.14
N ARG A 56 23.81 4.32 8.44
CA ARG A 56 23.25 5.62 8.80
C ARG A 56 22.38 6.18 7.68
N GLU A 57 22.88 6.16 6.44
CA GLU A 57 22.10 6.60 5.27
C GLU A 57 20.87 5.69 5.04
N SER A 58 20.99 4.40 5.31
CA SER A 58 19.87 3.46 5.26
C SER A 58 18.79 3.78 6.31
N VAL A 59 19.20 4.16 7.54
CA VAL A 59 18.27 4.65 8.58
C VAL A 59 17.55 5.91 8.10
N ARG A 60 18.28 6.92 7.61
CA ARG A 60 17.69 8.16 7.06
C ARG A 60 16.73 7.88 5.90
N GLY A 61 17.11 6.97 5.01
CA GLY A 61 16.26 6.52 3.91
C GLY A 61 14.97 5.86 4.40
N SER A 62 15.02 5.14 5.53
CA SER A 62 13.84 4.51 6.14
C SER A 62 12.85 5.54 6.66
N MET A 63 13.30 6.67 7.21
CA MET A 63 12.40 7.73 7.71
C MET A 63 11.49 8.28 6.60
N ARG A 64 11.98 8.37 5.38
CA ARG A 64 11.16 8.81 4.23
C ARG A 64 10.01 7.84 3.91
N ARG A 65 10.15 6.57 4.25
CA ARG A 65 9.15 5.51 4.00
C ARG A 65 8.20 5.27 5.16
N LEU A 66 8.59 5.65 6.37
CA LEU A 66 7.85 5.40 7.60
C LEU A 66 7.23 6.70 8.10
N VAL A 67 5.97 6.94 7.71
CA VAL A 67 5.25 8.17 8.03
C VAL A 67 5.23 8.43 9.55
N GLY A 68 5.62 9.62 9.95
CA GLY A 68 5.66 10.05 11.34
C GLY A 68 6.89 9.62 12.13
N MET A 69 7.84 8.87 11.53
CA MET A 69 9.12 8.55 12.16
C MET A 69 10.17 9.62 11.86
N GLU A 70 10.85 10.08 12.90
CA GLU A 70 11.91 11.09 12.80
C GLU A 70 13.13 10.67 13.63
N ILE A 71 14.30 11.05 13.19
CA ILE A 71 15.54 10.90 13.97
C ILE A 71 15.53 12.01 15.03
N ILE A 72 15.56 11.63 16.31
CA ILE A 72 15.54 12.56 17.43
C ILE A 72 16.91 12.75 18.08
N ASP A 73 17.81 11.78 17.89
CA ASP A 73 19.17 11.84 18.40
C ASP A 73 20.09 10.95 17.53
N GLU A 74 21.30 11.44 17.28
CA GLU A 74 22.31 10.72 16.47
C GLU A 74 23.72 11.11 16.90
N ASP A 75 24.54 10.11 17.28
CA ASP A 75 25.97 10.26 17.47
C ASP A 75 26.76 9.15 16.76
N ALA A 76 28.06 8.99 17.01
CA ALA A 76 28.89 7.99 16.32
C ALA A 76 28.41 6.55 16.56
N THR A 77 27.84 6.25 17.72
CA THR A 77 27.51 4.91 18.20
C THR A 77 26.02 4.68 18.43
N ASN A 78 25.21 5.73 18.41
CA ASN A 78 23.79 5.68 18.70
C ASN A 78 22.98 6.40 17.61
N ILE A 79 21.80 5.86 17.31
CA ILE A 79 20.75 6.52 16.53
C ILE A 79 19.43 6.23 17.22
N SER A 80 18.69 7.28 17.57
CA SER A 80 17.34 7.17 18.13
C SER A 80 16.32 7.75 17.18
N VAL A 81 15.31 6.97 16.85
CA VAL A 81 14.19 7.40 16.01
C VAL A 81 12.90 7.32 16.81
N GLN A 82 11.98 8.26 16.58
CA GLN A 82 10.73 8.35 17.31
C GLN A 82 9.55 8.60 16.39
N PHE A 83 8.42 7.98 16.70
CA PHE A 83 7.14 8.25 16.06
C PHE A 83 6.51 9.49 16.70
N LEU A 84 6.39 10.57 15.93
CA LEU A 84 5.93 11.88 16.40
C LEU A 84 4.51 12.23 15.94
N LEU A 85 3.93 11.44 15.02
CA LEU A 85 2.59 11.69 14.52
C LEU A 85 1.54 11.44 15.62
N ASP A 86 0.62 12.36 15.78
CA ASP A 86 -0.56 12.15 16.63
C ASP A 86 -1.54 11.23 15.92
N GLU A 87 -1.64 9.98 16.39
CA GLU A 87 -2.52 8.96 15.81
C GLU A 87 -3.99 9.42 15.79
N THR A 88 -4.42 10.26 16.76
CA THR A 88 -5.81 10.75 16.81
C THR A 88 -6.15 11.73 15.70
N SER A 89 -5.15 12.36 15.09
CA SER A 89 -5.31 13.29 13.97
C SER A 89 -5.43 12.61 12.61
N VAL A 90 -5.20 11.29 12.56
CA VAL A 90 -5.16 10.51 11.31
C VAL A 90 -6.41 9.67 11.18
N ASN A 91 -7.09 9.78 10.04
CA ASN A 91 -8.29 9.00 9.77
C ASN A 91 -7.97 7.79 8.86
N PRO A 92 -8.17 6.54 9.34
CA PRO A 92 -7.93 5.32 8.55
C PRO A 92 -8.68 5.26 7.23
N GLN A 93 -9.91 5.80 7.18
CA GLN A 93 -10.72 5.87 5.96
C GLN A 93 -10.05 6.74 4.89
N ASN A 94 -9.48 7.89 5.29
CA ASN A 94 -8.78 8.78 4.38
C ASN A 94 -7.50 8.17 3.83
N ILE A 95 -6.79 7.38 4.65
CA ILE A 95 -5.61 6.63 4.19
C ILE A 95 -6.02 5.61 3.11
N LEU A 96 -7.07 4.84 3.36
CA LEU A 96 -7.56 3.83 2.43
C LEU A 96 -8.01 4.47 1.10
N LYS A 97 -8.76 5.60 1.16
CA LYS A 97 -9.13 6.39 -0.03
C LYS A 97 -7.92 6.87 -0.80
N ARG A 98 -6.88 7.34 -0.10
CA ARG A 98 -5.65 7.82 -0.73
C ARG A 98 -4.91 6.68 -1.43
N MET A 99 -4.76 5.51 -0.81
CA MET A 99 -4.18 4.31 -1.43
C MET A 99 -4.94 3.95 -2.71
N SER A 100 -6.28 3.87 -2.64
CA SER A 100 -7.12 3.59 -3.80
C SER A 100 -6.94 4.62 -4.92
N SER A 101 -6.91 5.91 -4.59
CA SER A 101 -6.74 6.99 -5.57
C SER A 101 -5.38 6.91 -6.28
N ILE A 102 -4.31 6.57 -5.56
CA ILE A 102 -2.98 6.41 -6.15
C ILE A 102 -2.96 5.20 -7.08
N ALA A 103 -3.46 4.04 -6.64
CA ALA A 103 -3.53 2.83 -7.45
C ALA A 103 -4.36 3.03 -8.73
N LEU A 104 -5.53 3.70 -8.63
CA LEU A 104 -6.35 4.07 -9.79
C LEU A 104 -5.62 5.01 -10.75
N GLY A 105 -4.89 6.00 -10.22
CA GLY A 105 -4.10 6.90 -11.05
C GLY A 105 -2.98 6.17 -11.80
N MET A 106 -2.27 5.26 -11.13
CA MET A 106 -1.25 4.41 -11.76
C MET A 106 -1.86 3.53 -12.86
N PHE A 107 -3.00 2.89 -12.57
CA PHE A 107 -3.72 2.08 -13.54
C PHE A 107 -4.20 2.91 -14.75
N THR A 108 -4.69 4.14 -14.52
CA THR A 108 -5.10 5.07 -15.59
C THR A 108 -3.94 5.40 -16.54
N ASP A 109 -2.73 5.58 -16.01
CA ASP A 109 -1.54 5.84 -16.83
C ASP A 109 -1.17 4.62 -17.66
N VAL A 110 -1.32 3.40 -17.14
CA VAL A 110 -1.16 2.16 -17.91
C VAL A 110 -2.18 2.09 -19.04
N VAL A 111 -3.46 2.38 -18.75
CA VAL A 111 -4.53 2.38 -19.76
C VAL A 111 -4.27 3.41 -20.86
N SER A 112 -3.87 4.62 -20.47
CA SER A 112 -3.52 5.68 -21.45
C SER A 112 -2.35 5.27 -22.35
N SER A 113 -1.38 4.55 -21.79
CA SER A 113 -0.26 3.98 -22.56
C SER A 113 -0.71 2.90 -23.55
N LEU A 114 -1.71 2.08 -23.17
CA LEU A 114 -2.32 1.10 -24.08
C LEU A 114 -3.06 1.78 -25.25
N GLU A 115 -3.70 2.93 -25.03
CA GLU A 115 -4.40 3.68 -26.07
C GLU A 115 -3.45 4.38 -27.04
N SER A 116 -2.50 5.13 -26.49
CA SER A 116 -1.58 5.96 -27.29
C SER A 116 -0.44 5.15 -27.91
N GLY A 117 -0.02 4.07 -27.25
CA GLY A 117 1.22 3.35 -27.52
C GLY A 117 2.47 4.09 -26.99
N ASP A 118 2.29 5.18 -26.25
CA ASP A 118 3.37 5.91 -25.56
C ASP A 118 3.62 5.28 -24.19
N LYS A 119 4.85 4.84 -23.95
CA LYS A 119 5.28 4.16 -22.73
C LYS A 119 6.05 5.06 -21.74
N THR A 120 6.22 6.34 -22.07
CA THR A 120 7.09 7.25 -21.31
C THR A 120 6.66 7.38 -19.83
N ASN A 121 5.35 7.44 -19.57
CA ASN A 121 4.82 7.59 -18.23
C ASN A 121 4.92 6.30 -17.39
N LEU A 122 5.10 5.13 -18.01
CA LEU A 122 5.16 3.85 -17.29
C LEU A 122 6.40 3.74 -16.39
N GLU A 123 7.50 4.40 -16.76
CA GLU A 123 8.75 4.38 -15.97
C GLU A 123 8.61 5.05 -14.59
N THR A 124 7.61 5.92 -14.42
CA THR A 124 7.38 6.63 -13.16
C THR A 124 6.44 5.90 -12.20
N ILE A 125 5.80 4.82 -12.64
CA ILE A 125 4.76 4.11 -11.86
C ILE A 125 5.33 3.52 -10.57
N SER A 126 6.53 2.94 -10.60
CA SER A 126 7.19 2.38 -9.41
C SER A 126 7.47 3.43 -8.32
N ASN A 127 7.71 4.69 -8.70
CA ASN A 127 7.88 5.78 -7.73
C ASN A 127 6.57 6.12 -7.00
N ARG A 128 5.43 5.95 -7.68
CA ARG A 128 4.11 6.18 -7.08
C ARG A 128 3.68 5.05 -6.18
N ASP A 129 4.10 3.82 -6.48
CA ASP A 129 3.90 2.66 -5.62
C ASP A 129 4.56 2.85 -4.25
N ALA A 130 5.73 3.47 -4.19
CA ALA A 130 6.38 3.81 -2.92
C ALA A 130 5.47 4.64 -1.98
N GLU A 131 4.55 5.44 -2.53
CA GLU A 131 3.57 6.19 -1.72
C GLU A 131 2.42 5.28 -1.24
N ILE A 132 1.99 4.29 -2.04
CA ILE A 132 1.02 3.27 -1.57
C ILE A 132 1.62 2.52 -0.39
N ASN A 133 2.86 2.05 -0.50
CA ASN A 133 3.60 1.36 0.55
C ASN A 133 3.71 2.20 1.84
N ARG A 134 3.98 3.51 1.72
CA ARG A 134 4.00 4.44 2.86
C ARG A 134 2.65 4.51 3.57
N GLN A 135 1.56 4.63 2.83
CA GLN A 135 0.20 4.67 3.38
C GLN A 135 -0.19 3.33 3.99
N TYR A 136 0.18 2.23 3.36
CA TYR A 136 -0.04 0.89 3.89
C TYR A 136 0.66 0.68 5.23
N PHE A 137 1.95 1.02 5.35
CA PHE A 137 2.67 0.89 6.60
C PHE A 137 2.07 1.74 7.72
N LEU A 138 1.66 2.97 7.42
CA LEU A 138 0.97 3.83 8.39
C LEU A 138 -0.36 3.19 8.82
N LEU A 139 -1.17 2.73 7.88
CA LEU A 139 -2.47 2.11 8.21
C LEU A 139 -2.31 0.84 9.03
N VAL A 140 -1.34 -0.03 8.71
CA VAL A 140 -1.02 -1.23 9.51
C VAL A 140 -0.62 -0.87 10.93
N ARG A 141 0.22 0.18 11.11
CA ARG A 141 0.59 0.68 12.44
C ARG A 141 -0.63 1.18 13.19
N LEU A 142 -1.48 2.03 12.59
CA LEU A 142 -2.70 2.56 13.21
C LEU A 142 -3.68 1.45 13.61
N ILE A 143 -3.89 0.45 12.76
CA ILE A 143 -4.72 -0.72 13.06
C ILE A 143 -4.21 -1.44 14.31
N ARG A 144 -2.90 -1.66 14.44
CA ARG A 144 -2.31 -2.27 15.63
C ARG A 144 -2.47 -1.39 16.87
N SER A 145 -2.24 -0.08 16.73
CA SER A 145 -2.47 0.88 17.80
C SER A 145 -3.92 0.88 18.27
N THR A 146 -4.88 0.78 17.36
CA THR A 146 -6.32 0.74 17.67
C THR A 146 -6.71 -0.53 18.44
N ILE A 147 -6.10 -1.68 18.11
CA ILE A 147 -6.31 -2.93 18.88
C ILE A 147 -5.75 -2.81 20.29
N MET A 148 -4.61 -2.13 20.46
CA MET A 148 -3.94 -1.97 21.77
C MET A 148 -4.54 -0.84 22.61
N ASP A 149 -5.19 0.14 21.98
CA ASP A 149 -5.81 1.29 22.62
C ASP A 149 -7.24 1.49 22.08
N THR A 150 -8.22 0.97 22.79
CA THR A 150 -9.65 1.02 22.42
C THR A 150 -10.20 2.43 22.30
N ARG A 151 -9.53 3.47 22.84
CA ARG A 151 -9.93 4.87 22.63
C ARG A 151 -9.80 5.28 21.19
N LEU A 152 -8.76 4.78 20.49
CA LEU A 152 -8.57 5.05 19.06
C LEU A 152 -9.70 4.44 18.23
N ALA A 153 -10.21 3.26 18.59
CA ALA A 153 -11.38 2.67 17.96
C ALA A 153 -12.59 3.59 18.04
N GLY A 154 -12.84 4.18 19.23
CA GLY A 154 -13.90 5.17 19.42
C GLY A 154 -13.69 6.47 18.64
N ILE A 155 -12.46 6.98 18.56
CA ILE A 155 -12.10 8.19 17.78
C ILE A 155 -12.30 7.95 16.28
N PHE A 156 -11.92 6.78 15.78
CA PHE A 156 -12.06 6.41 14.37
C PHE A 156 -13.47 5.92 14.02
N ASN A 157 -14.34 5.75 15.01
CA ASN A 157 -15.67 5.17 14.88
C ASN A 157 -15.62 3.78 14.18
N LEU A 158 -14.71 2.92 14.67
CA LEU A 158 -14.51 1.56 14.18
C LEU A 158 -14.86 0.54 15.27
N GLU A 159 -15.60 -0.48 14.88
CA GLU A 159 -15.79 -1.68 15.69
C GLU A 159 -14.60 -2.65 15.53
N ASN A 160 -14.48 -3.63 16.41
CA ASN A 160 -13.37 -4.60 16.35
C ASN A 160 -13.31 -5.36 15.02
N ILE A 161 -14.46 -5.63 14.42
CA ILE A 161 -14.54 -6.32 13.13
C ILE A 161 -14.06 -5.40 12.00
N ASP A 162 -14.43 -4.12 12.04
CA ASP A 162 -13.99 -3.13 11.04
C ASP A 162 -12.47 -3.01 11.00
N ILE A 163 -11.82 -3.09 12.17
CA ILE A 163 -10.35 -3.02 12.27
C ILE A 163 -9.70 -4.16 11.45
N LEU A 164 -10.26 -5.36 11.52
CA LEU A 164 -9.79 -6.50 10.73
C LEU A 164 -10.04 -6.29 9.24
N ASP A 165 -11.25 -5.81 8.87
CA ASP A 165 -11.63 -5.58 7.49
C ASP A 165 -10.76 -4.48 6.85
N TYR A 166 -10.43 -3.41 7.59
CA TYR A 166 -9.49 -2.39 7.14
C TYR A 166 -8.09 -2.96 6.87
N ARG A 167 -7.64 -3.93 7.68
CA ARG A 167 -6.36 -4.61 7.45
C ARG A 167 -6.36 -5.39 6.14
N ILE A 168 -7.46 -6.07 5.85
CA ILE A 168 -7.64 -6.83 4.61
C ILE A 168 -7.73 -5.89 3.41
N ALA A 169 -8.54 -4.84 3.50
CA ALA A 169 -8.70 -3.85 2.44
C ALA A 169 -7.37 -3.15 2.09
N ALA A 170 -6.58 -2.77 3.11
CA ALA A 170 -5.28 -2.17 2.92
C ALA A 170 -4.31 -3.10 2.19
N ASN A 171 -4.25 -4.37 2.58
CA ASN A 171 -3.41 -5.37 1.92
C ASN A 171 -3.82 -5.61 0.47
N THR A 172 -5.12 -5.63 0.19
CA THR A 172 -5.64 -5.80 -1.17
C THR A 172 -5.27 -4.60 -2.06
N LEU A 173 -5.30 -3.38 -1.54
CA LEU A 173 -4.89 -2.18 -2.29
C LEU A 173 -3.38 -2.11 -2.54
N GLU A 174 -2.58 -2.59 -1.61
CA GLU A 174 -1.12 -2.69 -1.80
C GLU A 174 -0.81 -3.72 -2.89
N ILE A 175 -1.41 -4.91 -2.85
CA ILE A 175 -1.27 -5.92 -3.92
C ILE A 175 -1.76 -5.36 -5.27
N ALA A 176 -2.82 -4.56 -5.30
CA ALA A 176 -3.27 -3.92 -6.52
C ALA A 176 -2.23 -2.93 -7.06
N GLY A 177 -1.55 -2.16 -6.20
CA GLY A 177 -0.44 -1.28 -6.57
C GLY A 177 0.72 -2.06 -7.18
N ASP A 178 1.19 -3.10 -6.49
CA ASP A 178 2.25 -4.00 -6.97
C ASP A 178 1.90 -4.60 -8.34
N THR A 179 0.67 -5.06 -8.53
CA THR A 179 0.20 -5.63 -9.80
C THR A 179 0.26 -4.59 -10.93
N VAL A 180 -0.07 -3.33 -10.65
CA VAL A 180 0.03 -2.25 -11.66
C VAL A 180 1.49 -1.97 -12.02
N VAL A 181 2.43 -2.06 -11.08
CA VAL A 181 3.87 -1.94 -11.35
C VAL A 181 4.33 -3.07 -12.27
N GLU A 182 3.99 -4.32 -11.94
CA GLU A 182 4.33 -5.48 -12.77
C GLU A 182 3.74 -5.37 -14.19
N LEU A 183 2.50 -4.90 -14.30
CA LEU A 183 1.83 -4.64 -15.57
C LEU A 183 2.58 -3.58 -16.39
N ALA A 184 2.98 -2.47 -15.77
CA ALA A 184 3.75 -1.41 -16.42
C ALA A 184 5.11 -1.93 -16.93
N GLU A 185 5.85 -2.66 -16.09
CA GLU A 185 7.13 -3.27 -16.47
C GLU A 185 6.97 -4.25 -17.64
N SER A 186 5.93 -5.07 -17.61
CA SER A 186 5.64 -6.02 -18.67
C SER A 186 5.29 -5.32 -19.99
N LEU A 187 4.54 -4.20 -19.92
CA LEU A 187 4.24 -3.36 -21.08
C LEU A 187 5.48 -2.69 -21.66
N ILE A 188 6.38 -2.17 -20.84
CA ILE A 188 7.65 -1.57 -21.28
C ILE A 188 8.46 -2.60 -22.07
N LYS A 189 8.58 -3.80 -21.55
CA LYS A 189 9.34 -4.91 -22.16
C LYS A 189 8.65 -5.53 -23.37
N SER A 190 7.34 -5.34 -23.55
CA SER A 190 6.55 -5.94 -24.62
C SER A 190 6.76 -5.29 -25.98
N ASN A 191 6.74 -6.11 -27.04
CA ASN A 191 6.75 -5.68 -28.44
C ASN A 191 5.36 -5.83 -29.08
N LEU A 192 4.29 -5.54 -28.30
CA LEU A 192 2.92 -5.65 -28.80
C LEU A 192 2.62 -4.60 -29.86
N SER A 193 1.89 -5.02 -30.90
CA SER A 193 1.38 -4.11 -31.92
C SER A 193 0.26 -3.22 -31.36
N LYS A 194 0.03 -2.06 -31.98
CA LYS A 194 -1.09 -1.17 -31.61
C LYS A 194 -2.45 -1.87 -31.64
N THR A 195 -2.63 -2.87 -32.50
CA THR A 195 -3.88 -3.65 -32.57
C THR A 195 -4.07 -4.55 -31.36
N GLU A 196 -2.98 -5.15 -30.85
CA GLU A 196 -3.00 -5.97 -29.64
C GLU A 196 -3.24 -5.11 -28.39
N LEU A 197 -2.56 -3.97 -28.29
CA LEU A 197 -2.77 -2.99 -27.20
C LEU A 197 -4.24 -2.52 -27.12
N LYS A 198 -4.87 -2.22 -28.28
CA LYS A 198 -6.29 -1.84 -28.31
C LYS A 198 -7.24 -2.94 -27.83
N LYS A 199 -6.89 -4.23 -27.97
CA LYS A 199 -7.71 -5.33 -27.42
C LYS A 199 -7.65 -5.36 -25.92
N LEU A 200 -6.49 -5.08 -25.32
CA LEU A 200 -6.32 -4.97 -23.86
C LEU A 200 -7.13 -3.80 -23.30
N HIS A 201 -7.14 -2.67 -23.99
CA HIS A 201 -7.89 -1.49 -23.56
C HIS A 201 -9.40 -1.74 -23.37
N GLY A 202 -10.00 -2.63 -24.16
CA GLY A 202 -11.46 -2.82 -24.20
C GLY A 202 -12.13 -3.26 -22.88
N PHE A 203 -11.36 -3.76 -21.88
CA PHE A 203 -11.88 -4.17 -20.58
C PHE A 203 -11.32 -3.36 -19.38
N THR A 204 -10.38 -2.45 -19.64
CA THR A 204 -9.71 -1.68 -18.57
C THR A 204 -10.60 -0.62 -17.91
N LYS A 205 -11.52 -0.06 -18.69
CA LYS A 205 -12.45 0.98 -18.19
C LYS A 205 -13.32 0.47 -17.03
N ASP A 206 -13.82 -0.75 -17.16
CA ASP A 206 -14.68 -1.35 -16.14
C ASP A 206 -13.90 -1.60 -14.82
N MET A 207 -12.60 -1.87 -14.89
CA MET A 207 -11.77 -2.16 -13.70
C MET A 207 -11.63 -0.93 -12.79
N ALA A 208 -11.42 0.25 -13.34
CA ALA A 208 -11.35 1.49 -12.58
C ALA A 208 -12.69 1.76 -11.85
N GLU A 209 -13.81 1.53 -12.52
CA GLU A 209 -15.14 1.67 -11.93
C GLU A 209 -15.41 0.63 -10.84
N ILE A 210 -14.97 -0.61 -11.03
CA ILE A 210 -15.09 -1.69 -10.03
C ILE A 210 -14.32 -1.29 -8.76
N GLN A 211 -13.07 -0.87 -8.87
CA GLN A 211 -12.26 -0.48 -7.71
C GLN A 211 -12.86 0.71 -6.98
N SER A 212 -13.26 1.77 -7.68
CA SER A 212 -13.88 2.95 -7.05
C SER A 212 -15.13 2.57 -6.26
N LYS A 213 -16.07 1.85 -6.89
CA LYS A 213 -17.31 1.40 -6.24
C LYS A 213 -17.06 0.46 -5.06
N SER A 214 -16.06 -0.40 -5.15
CA SER A 214 -15.69 -1.30 -4.06
C SER A 214 -15.21 -0.55 -2.82
N ILE A 215 -14.32 0.43 -2.99
CA ILE A 215 -13.82 1.24 -1.87
C ILE A 215 -14.91 2.15 -1.32
N ASP A 216 -15.70 2.79 -2.18
CA ASP A 216 -16.80 3.66 -1.74
C ASP A 216 -17.85 2.85 -0.97
N SER A 217 -18.23 1.65 -1.43
CA SER A 217 -19.17 0.79 -0.74
C SER A 217 -18.65 0.33 0.63
N PHE A 218 -17.35 -0.02 0.70
CA PHE A 218 -16.69 -0.45 1.94
C PHE A 218 -16.71 0.68 2.99
N ILE A 219 -16.33 1.91 2.60
CA ILE A 219 -16.23 3.03 3.53
C ILE A 219 -17.59 3.55 3.96
N SER A 220 -18.59 3.52 3.06
CA SER A 220 -19.94 4.00 3.35
C SER A 220 -20.89 2.94 3.88
N ASN A 221 -20.46 1.67 3.96
CA ASN A 221 -21.33 0.51 4.24
C ASN A 221 -22.53 0.42 3.29
N ASP A 222 -22.36 0.86 2.02
CA ASP A 222 -23.44 0.88 1.04
C ASP A 222 -23.54 -0.44 0.28
N ARG A 223 -24.55 -1.25 0.65
CA ARG A 223 -24.85 -2.52 0.01
C ARG A 223 -25.16 -2.39 -1.49
N SER A 224 -25.77 -1.30 -1.92
CA SER A 224 -26.16 -1.10 -3.33
C SER A 224 -24.91 -0.92 -4.18
N LEU A 225 -23.95 -0.11 -3.72
CA LEU A 225 -22.65 0.06 -4.37
C LEU A 225 -21.87 -1.27 -4.44
N ALA A 226 -21.90 -2.06 -3.35
CA ALA A 226 -21.23 -3.36 -3.32
C ALA A 226 -21.83 -4.32 -4.37
N ILE A 227 -23.15 -4.43 -4.46
CA ILE A 227 -23.83 -5.26 -5.47
C ILE A 227 -23.47 -4.79 -6.90
N ASN A 228 -23.43 -3.49 -7.13
CA ASN A 228 -23.02 -2.92 -8.42
C ASN A 228 -21.58 -3.29 -8.77
N ALA A 229 -20.64 -3.16 -7.82
CA ALA A 229 -19.24 -3.52 -8.02
C ALA A 229 -19.10 -5.02 -8.37
N ILE A 230 -19.78 -5.91 -7.63
CA ILE A 230 -19.77 -7.36 -7.89
C ILE A 230 -20.36 -7.67 -9.28
N THR A 231 -21.42 -7.00 -9.68
CA THR A 231 -22.05 -7.19 -10.99
C THR A 231 -21.11 -6.78 -12.13
N LEU A 232 -20.46 -5.62 -11.99
CA LEU A 232 -19.46 -5.16 -12.95
C LEU A 232 -18.27 -6.12 -13.03
N GLN A 233 -17.76 -6.58 -11.89
CA GLN A 233 -16.66 -7.53 -11.82
C GLN A 233 -16.99 -8.86 -12.55
N ARG A 234 -18.18 -9.41 -12.33
CA ARG A 234 -18.63 -10.62 -13.03
C ARG A 234 -18.71 -10.42 -14.54
N ASN A 235 -19.23 -9.29 -14.98
CA ASN A 235 -19.34 -8.95 -16.39
C ASN A 235 -17.94 -8.77 -17.03
N ASN A 236 -17.02 -8.11 -16.34
CA ASN A 236 -15.66 -7.92 -16.81
C ASN A 236 -14.92 -9.25 -16.90
N PHE A 237 -15.03 -10.10 -15.89
CA PHE A 237 -14.45 -11.44 -15.92
C PHE A 237 -14.96 -12.29 -17.11
N ALA A 238 -16.25 -12.21 -17.43
CA ALA A 238 -16.81 -12.89 -18.60
C ALA A 238 -16.22 -12.35 -19.92
N LYS A 239 -15.95 -11.04 -20.03
CA LYS A 239 -15.25 -10.43 -21.19
C LYS A 239 -13.82 -10.96 -21.31
N ILE A 240 -13.07 -10.96 -20.22
CA ILE A 240 -11.68 -11.45 -20.16
C ILE A 240 -11.62 -12.92 -20.57
N SER A 241 -12.50 -13.75 -20.01
CA SER A 241 -12.59 -15.19 -20.35
C SER A 241 -12.85 -15.45 -21.83
N LYS A 242 -13.73 -14.66 -22.47
CA LYS A 242 -13.96 -14.74 -23.92
C LYS A 242 -12.71 -14.37 -24.74
N ILE A 243 -11.97 -13.34 -24.30
CA ILE A 243 -10.73 -12.96 -24.97
C ILE A 243 -9.70 -14.08 -24.84
N ARG A 244 -9.51 -14.64 -23.64
CA ARG A 244 -8.62 -15.79 -23.39
C ARG A 244 -8.94 -16.95 -24.33
N SER A 245 -10.19 -17.42 -24.34
CA SER A 245 -10.63 -18.54 -25.20
C SER A 245 -10.44 -18.24 -26.70
N SER A 246 -10.59 -16.97 -27.12
CA SER A 246 -10.35 -16.58 -28.51
C SER A 246 -8.87 -16.60 -28.89
N LEU A 247 -7.97 -16.46 -27.92
CA LEU A 247 -6.52 -16.48 -28.11
C LEU A 247 -5.99 -17.92 -28.08
N GLU A 248 -6.48 -18.77 -27.19
CA GLU A 248 -6.08 -20.20 -27.11
C GLU A 248 -6.27 -20.95 -28.44
N ASN A 249 -7.26 -20.55 -29.22
CA ASN A 249 -7.55 -21.15 -30.53
C ASN A 249 -6.69 -20.58 -31.69
N LYS A 250 -5.74 -19.66 -31.45
CA LYS A 250 -4.88 -19.10 -32.49
C LYS A 250 -3.51 -19.79 -32.49
N LYS A 251 -3.04 -20.18 -33.70
CA LYS A 251 -1.75 -20.85 -33.90
C LYS A 251 -0.51 -20.01 -33.58
N GLN A 252 -0.65 -18.69 -33.44
CA GLN A 252 0.42 -17.77 -33.05
C GLN A 252 -0.14 -16.76 -32.06
N ILE A 253 0.21 -16.91 -30.79
CA ILE A 253 -0.08 -15.95 -29.73
C ILE A 253 1.26 -15.33 -29.28
N SER A 254 1.30 -14.01 -29.14
CA SER A 254 2.36 -13.36 -28.40
C SER A 254 2.26 -13.78 -26.92
N LEU A 255 3.29 -14.46 -26.40
CA LEU A 255 3.37 -14.79 -24.97
C LEU A 255 3.13 -13.54 -24.11
N ALA A 256 3.71 -12.40 -24.49
CA ALA A 256 3.53 -11.14 -23.80
C ALA A 256 2.06 -10.68 -23.72
N LEU A 257 1.26 -10.90 -24.76
CA LEU A 257 -0.18 -10.60 -24.74
C LEU A 257 -0.93 -11.53 -23.79
N PHE A 258 -0.55 -12.80 -23.75
CA PHE A 258 -1.15 -13.79 -22.88
C PHE A 258 -0.85 -13.47 -21.41
N ASP A 259 0.40 -13.19 -21.07
CA ASP A 259 0.82 -12.81 -19.73
C ASP A 259 0.09 -11.55 -19.25
N LEU A 260 0.03 -10.50 -20.07
CA LEU A 260 -0.68 -9.27 -19.75
C LEU A 260 -2.17 -9.48 -19.47
N ILE A 261 -2.85 -10.38 -20.23
CA ILE A 261 -4.27 -10.71 -19.98
C ILE A 261 -4.46 -11.44 -18.64
N TYR A 262 -3.47 -12.16 -18.17
CA TYR A 262 -3.53 -12.79 -16.83
C TYR A 262 -3.32 -11.81 -15.69
N MET A 263 -2.68 -10.67 -15.93
CA MET A 263 -2.50 -9.60 -14.93
C MET A 263 -3.74 -8.70 -14.79
N PHE A 264 -4.62 -8.67 -15.79
CA PHE A 264 -5.92 -8.00 -15.74
C PHE A 264 -7.01 -8.92 -15.15
#